data_35433883620134c900d2042b765eb496
#
_entry.id   35433883620134c900d2042b765eb496
#
_cell.length_a   1.000
_cell.length_b   1.000
_cell.length_c   1.000
_cell.angle_alpha   90.00
_cell.angle_beta   90.00
_cell.angle_gamma   90.00
#
_symmetry.space_group_name_H-M   'P 1'
#
loop_
_entity.id
_entity.type
_entity.pdbx_description
1 polymer ?
#
loop_
_entity_poly.entity_id
_entity_poly.type
_entity_poly.pdbx_seq_one_letter_code
_entity_poly.pdbx_strand_id
1 'polypeptide(L)'
;MTEPLRPGHFWKTPFVWEPGCPEPGPADGLAFEPAPQDWLHGALAAVMADSLDESDRYGVEHGGPAIAASELLAIAPQHFELRDGWWLRARDAERHAVGFVLPVLFKQGARWKGDRPEGTIFYMGVLPAFRGRGHALHLLAQATRVFIAARCWRIFCDTGTANAPMVQAFRTAGYREGQPWQRPLA
;
A
#
# COMPACT_ATOMS: atom_id res chain seq x y z
N MET A 1 10.14 25.62 -9.36
CA MET A 1 9.28 25.42 -10.55
C MET A 1 9.10 23.93 -10.72
N THR A 2 7.88 23.40 -10.63
CA THR A 2 7.60 21.98 -10.84
C THR A 2 7.69 21.70 -12.35
N GLU A 3 8.42 20.66 -12.74
CA GLU A 3 8.47 20.19 -14.13
C GLU A 3 7.04 19.93 -14.64
N PRO A 4 6.68 20.31 -15.89
CA PRO A 4 5.36 20.00 -16.41
C PRO A 4 5.13 18.48 -16.53
N LEU A 5 3.88 18.03 -16.33
CA LEU A 5 3.53 16.64 -16.47
C LEU A 5 3.69 16.17 -17.93
N ARG A 6 4.42 15.08 -18.12
CA ARG A 6 4.62 14.47 -19.46
C ARG A 6 3.35 13.75 -19.91
N PRO A 7 3.00 13.75 -21.19
CA PRO A 7 1.88 12.96 -21.70
C PRO A 7 1.99 11.47 -21.31
N GLY A 8 0.90 10.86 -20.92
CA GLY A 8 0.85 9.45 -20.48
C GLY A 8 1.57 9.15 -19.17
N HIS A 9 1.88 10.17 -18.36
CA HIS A 9 2.46 10.03 -17.03
C HIS A 9 1.52 10.59 -15.96
N PHE A 10 1.80 10.25 -14.72
CA PHE A 10 1.14 10.84 -13.56
C PHE A 10 2.15 11.06 -12.43
N TRP A 11 1.77 11.88 -11.44
CA TRP A 11 2.63 12.19 -10.33
C TRP A 11 2.46 11.19 -9.20
N LYS A 12 3.58 10.63 -8.71
CA LYS A 12 3.67 9.84 -7.50
C LYS A 12 4.35 10.65 -6.40
N THR A 13 3.79 10.59 -5.20
CA THR A 13 4.40 11.14 -3.99
C THR A 13 5.03 9.99 -3.20
N PRO A 14 6.36 9.97 -3.02
CA PRO A 14 7.04 8.95 -2.24
C PRO A 14 6.97 9.26 -0.74
N PHE A 15 6.94 8.20 0.05
CA PHE A 15 6.94 8.24 1.51
C PHE A 15 7.95 7.25 2.07
N VAL A 16 8.67 7.67 3.10
CA VAL A 16 9.72 6.87 3.74
C VAL A 16 9.50 6.82 5.24
N TRP A 17 9.56 5.63 5.80
CA TRP A 17 9.70 5.41 7.23
C TRP A 17 11.02 4.70 7.52
N GLU A 18 11.76 5.18 8.52
CA GLU A 18 13.03 4.62 8.98
C GLU A 18 13.05 4.60 10.51
N PRO A 19 13.90 3.77 11.15
CA PRO A 19 14.14 3.85 12.58
C PRO A 19 14.49 5.29 13.01
N GLY A 20 13.70 5.85 13.93
CA GLY A 20 13.77 7.26 14.33
C GLY A 20 12.58 8.09 13.83
N CYS A 21 11.78 7.60 12.87
CA CYS A 21 10.45 8.13 12.64
C CYS A 21 9.51 7.77 13.79
N PRO A 22 8.40 8.51 13.99
CA PRO A 22 7.41 8.14 15.01
C PRO A 22 6.98 6.69 14.85
N GLU A 23 6.91 5.97 15.96
CA GLU A 23 6.34 4.62 15.94
C GLU A 23 4.84 4.68 15.63
N PRO A 24 4.31 3.69 14.88
CA PRO A 24 2.90 3.68 14.57
C PRO A 24 2.06 3.54 15.85
N GLY A 25 1.07 4.39 15.99
CA GLY A 25 0.08 4.31 17.06
C GLY A 25 -0.61 2.94 17.11
N PRO A 26 -1.35 2.61 18.17
CA PRO A 26 -2.06 1.35 18.26
C PRO A 26 -3.03 1.19 17.08
N ALA A 27 -3.25 -0.05 16.63
CA ALA A 27 -4.25 -0.38 15.61
C ALA A 27 -5.60 -0.70 16.30
N ASP A 28 -6.03 0.22 17.20
CA ASP A 28 -7.21 0.00 18.04
C ASP A 28 -8.46 -0.24 17.19
N GLY A 29 -9.24 -1.24 17.60
CA GLY A 29 -10.52 -1.56 16.98
C GLY A 29 -10.45 -2.41 15.70
N LEU A 30 -9.26 -2.81 15.22
CA LEU A 30 -9.13 -3.75 14.10
C LEU A 30 -8.36 -5.02 14.51
N ALA A 31 -8.91 -6.17 14.14
CA ALA A 31 -8.21 -7.45 14.17
C ALA A 31 -7.61 -7.75 12.79
N PHE A 32 -6.38 -8.27 12.78
CA PHE A 32 -5.68 -8.63 11.54
C PHE A 32 -5.47 -10.14 11.46
N GLU A 33 -5.75 -10.70 10.30
CA GLU A 33 -5.58 -12.13 10.02
C GLU A 33 -5.05 -12.30 8.58
N PRO A 34 -4.40 -13.43 8.24
CA PRO A 34 -4.00 -13.71 6.87
C PRO A 34 -5.20 -13.60 5.92
N ALA A 35 -5.00 -12.88 4.81
CA ALA A 35 -6.05 -12.69 3.82
C ALA A 35 -6.20 -13.96 2.95
N PRO A 36 -7.39 -14.61 2.89
CA PRO A 36 -7.62 -15.67 1.93
C PRO A 36 -7.51 -15.15 0.50
N GLN A 37 -6.85 -15.89 -0.38
CA GLN A 37 -6.54 -15.43 -1.74
C GLN A 37 -7.80 -15.07 -2.55
N ASP A 38 -8.83 -15.92 -2.48
CA ASP A 38 -10.09 -15.69 -3.22
C ASP A 38 -10.79 -14.42 -2.72
N TRP A 39 -10.80 -14.19 -1.40
CA TRP A 39 -11.35 -12.98 -0.83
C TRP A 39 -10.54 -11.74 -1.24
N LEU A 40 -9.21 -11.85 -1.20
CA LEU A 40 -8.30 -10.74 -1.52
C LEU A 40 -8.49 -10.24 -2.94
N HIS A 41 -8.64 -11.14 -3.90
CA HIS A 41 -8.89 -10.76 -5.30
C HIS A 41 -10.16 -9.91 -5.44
N GLY A 42 -11.27 -10.34 -4.85
CA GLY A 42 -12.54 -9.58 -4.87
C GLY A 42 -12.44 -8.25 -4.13
N ALA A 43 -11.76 -8.23 -2.98
CA ALA A 43 -11.55 -7.01 -2.20
C ALA A 43 -10.68 -5.99 -2.95
N LEU A 44 -9.62 -6.45 -3.60
CA LEU A 44 -8.75 -5.62 -4.42
C LEU A 44 -9.50 -5.03 -5.62
N ALA A 45 -10.25 -5.85 -6.34
CA ALA A 45 -11.09 -5.39 -7.45
C ALA A 45 -12.10 -4.31 -7.00
N ALA A 46 -12.74 -4.51 -5.83
CA ALA A 46 -13.69 -3.53 -5.28
C ALA A 46 -13.00 -2.21 -4.88
N VAL A 47 -11.79 -2.26 -4.37
CA VAL A 47 -11.01 -1.05 -4.02
C VAL A 47 -10.56 -0.32 -5.28
N MET A 48 -10.05 -1.04 -6.30
CA MET A 48 -9.57 -0.46 -7.56
C MET A 48 -10.71 0.17 -8.37
N ALA A 49 -11.90 -0.42 -8.37
CA ALA A 49 -13.06 0.10 -9.10
C ALA A 49 -13.44 1.54 -8.72
N ASP A 50 -13.08 1.98 -7.51
CA ASP A 50 -13.38 3.32 -6.99
C ASP A 50 -12.11 3.96 -6.40
N SER A 51 -10.98 3.72 -7.05
CA SER A 51 -9.68 4.26 -6.63
C SER A 51 -9.47 5.69 -7.12
N LEU A 52 -8.73 6.46 -6.32
CA LEU A 52 -8.23 7.79 -6.68
C LEU A 52 -6.80 7.76 -7.24
N ASP A 53 -6.14 6.59 -7.22
CA ASP A 53 -4.80 6.43 -7.81
C ASP A 53 -4.93 6.27 -9.33
N GLU A 54 -4.16 7.03 -10.07
CA GLU A 54 -4.24 7.08 -11.54
C GLU A 54 -3.85 5.74 -12.18
N SER A 55 -2.93 4.99 -11.57
CA SER A 55 -2.56 3.66 -12.10
C SER A 55 -3.68 2.65 -11.97
N ASP A 56 -4.43 2.67 -10.87
CA ASP A 56 -5.61 1.81 -10.69
C ASP A 56 -6.69 2.16 -11.71
N ARG A 57 -6.98 3.45 -11.86
CA ARG A 57 -7.97 3.94 -12.82
C ARG A 57 -7.62 3.54 -14.24
N TYR A 58 -6.36 3.68 -14.62
CA TYR A 58 -5.89 3.25 -15.94
C TYR A 58 -6.11 1.74 -16.14
N GLY A 59 -5.70 0.89 -15.18
CA GLY A 59 -5.91 -0.56 -15.26
C GLY A 59 -7.40 -0.93 -15.35
N VAL A 60 -8.25 -0.27 -14.56
CA VAL A 60 -9.70 -0.51 -14.58
C VAL A 60 -10.35 -0.07 -15.90
N GLU A 61 -9.94 1.06 -16.47
CA GLU A 61 -10.44 1.54 -17.77
C GLU A 61 -10.08 0.60 -18.92
N HIS A 62 -8.95 -0.10 -18.86
CA HIS A 62 -8.46 -0.97 -19.94
C HIS A 62 -8.86 -2.44 -19.81
N GLY A 63 -9.08 -2.93 -18.60
CA GLY A 63 -9.35 -4.35 -18.36
C GLY A 63 -10.55 -4.63 -17.46
N GLY A 64 -11.07 -3.60 -16.80
CA GLY A 64 -12.03 -3.75 -15.72
C GLY A 64 -11.38 -4.14 -14.40
N PRO A 65 -12.09 -3.98 -13.27
CA PRO A 65 -11.48 -4.10 -11.95
C PRO A 65 -10.98 -5.51 -11.63
N ALA A 66 -11.65 -6.56 -12.11
CA ALA A 66 -11.23 -7.94 -11.85
C ALA A 66 -9.92 -8.31 -12.58
N ILE A 67 -9.76 -7.85 -13.83
CA ILE A 67 -8.55 -8.09 -14.62
C ILE A 67 -7.40 -7.28 -14.00
N ALA A 68 -7.61 -5.99 -13.71
CA ALA A 68 -6.60 -5.15 -13.07
C ALA A 68 -6.11 -5.72 -11.73
N ALA A 69 -7.02 -6.26 -10.91
CA ALA A 69 -6.66 -6.94 -9.66
C ALA A 69 -5.83 -8.22 -9.90
N SER A 70 -6.19 -9.02 -10.90
CA SER A 70 -5.44 -10.24 -11.26
C SER A 70 -4.02 -9.92 -11.73
N GLU A 71 -3.88 -8.93 -12.61
CA GLU A 71 -2.59 -8.49 -13.13
C GLU A 71 -1.70 -7.93 -12.03
N LEU A 72 -2.25 -7.10 -11.14
CA LEU A 72 -1.52 -6.57 -10.01
C LEU A 72 -1.00 -7.68 -9.10
N LEU A 73 -1.84 -8.65 -8.73
CA LEU A 73 -1.42 -9.76 -7.87
C LEU A 73 -0.36 -10.66 -8.54
N ALA A 74 -0.41 -10.82 -9.86
CA ALA A 74 0.55 -11.59 -10.62
C ALA A 74 1.95 -10.92 -10.71
N ILE A 75 2.01 -9.60 -10.56
CA ILE A 75 3.27 -8.84 -10.60
C ILE A 75 4.04 -8.96 -9.28
N ALA A 76 3.37 -9.08 -8.14
CA ALA A 76 3.99 -9.05 -6.83
C ALA A 76 5.18 -10.04 -6.69
N PRO A 77 5.05 -11.35 -6.98
CA PRO A 77 6.16 -12.29 -6.83
C PRO A 77 7.29 -12.09 -7.84
N GLN A 78 7.05 -11.36 -8.93
CA GLN A 78 8.10 -11.09 -9.94
C GLN A 78 9.11 -10.06 -9.40
N HIS A 79 8.66 -9.07 -8.65
CA HIS A 79 9.47 -7.94 -8.20
C HIS A 79 9.81 -7.96 -6.70
N PHE A 80 9.05 -8.70 -5.89
CA PHE A 80 9.15 -8.68 -4.45
C PHE A 80 9.35 -10.08 -3.85
N GLU A 81 9.88 -10.11 -2.63
CA GLU A 81 9.87 -11.27 -1.76
C GLU A 81 8.59 -11.22 -0.92
N LEU A 82 7.75 -12.22 -1.07
CA LEU A 82 6.52 -12.40 -0.31
C LEU A 82 6.82 -13.31 0.89
N ARG A 83 6.24 -12.97 2.05
CA ARG A 83 6.35 -13.80 3.25
C ARG A 83 4.98 -14.29 3.68
N ASP A 84 4.92 -15.56 4.07
CA ASP A 84 3.69 -16.19 4.53
C ASP A 84 3.08 -15.41 5.69
N GLY A 85 1.77 -15.20 5.64
CA GLY A 85 1.02 -14.49 6.67
C GLY A 85 1.17 -12.96 6.67
N TRP A 86 1.92 -12.37 5.74
CA TRP A 86 2.11 -10.92 5.67
C TRP A 86 0.97 -10.19 4.95
N TRP A 87 0.29 -10.84 4.03
CA TRP A 87 -0.88 -10.26 3.40
C TRP A 87 -2.07 -10.39 4.32
N LEU A 88 -2.55 -9.26 4.83
CA LEU A 88 -3.47 -9.20 5.96
C LEU A 88 -4.80 -8.60 5.54
N ARG A 89 -5.87 -9.25 6.01
CA ARG A 89 -7.23 -8.71 6.05
C ARG A 89 -7.49 -8.11 7.42
N ALA A 90 -8.10 -6.91 7.43
CA ALA A 90 -8.53 -6.24 8.65
C ALA A 90 -10.03 -6.45 8.88
N ARG A 91 -10.41 -6.73 10.13
CA ARG A 91 -11.81 -6.85 10.58
C ARG A 91 -12.11 -5.86 11.70
N ASP A 92 -13.32 -5.30 11.70
CA ASP A 92 -13.84 -4.51 12.81
C ASP A 92 -14.32 -5.39 13.99
N ALA A 93 -14.89 -4.75 15.03
CA ALA A 93 -15.38 -5.43 16.22
C ALA A 93 -16.58 -6.37 15.91
N GLU A 94 -17.37 -6.04 14.90
CA GLU A 94 -18.48 -6.84 14.38
C GLU A 94 -18.01 -7.95 13.43
N ARG A 95 -16.69 -8.09 13.24
CA ARG A 95 -16.04 -9.07 12.35
C ARG A 95 -16.25 -8.83 10.85
N HIS A 96 -16.73 -7.65 10.46
CA HIS A 96 -16.79 -7.29 9.05
C HIS A 96 -15.37 -7.06 8.52
N ALA A 97 -15.07 -7.56 7.33
CA ALA A 97 -13.84 -7.23 6.64
C ALA A 97 -13.91 -5.78 6.18
N VAL A 98 -13.03 -4.92 6.68
CA VAL A 98 -13.03 -3.48 6.41
C VAL A 98 -11.97 -3.05 5.41
N GLY A 99 -10.95 -3.88 5.21
CA GLY A 99 -9.84 -3.56 4.30
C GLY A 99 -8.74 -4.62 4.37
N PHE A 100 -7.64 -4.30 3.71
CA PHE A 100 -6.46 -5.17 3.66
C PHE A 100 -5.17 -4.36 3.46
N VAL A 101 -4.05 -4.99 3.77
CA VAL A 101 -2.71 -4.43 3.52
C VAL A 101 -1.76 -5.57 3.13
N LEU A 102 -0.92 -5.31 2.14
CA LEU A 102 -0.04 -6.29 1.50
C LEU A 102 1.44 -5.86 1.66
N PRO A 103 2.05 -6.05 2.84
CA PRO A 103 3.48 -5.82 3.02
C PRO A 103 4.30 -6.83 2.21
N VAL A 104 5.37 -6.34 1.58
CA VAL A 104 6.36 -7.16 0.87
C VAL A 104 7.76 -6.60 1.08
N LEU A 105 8.79 -7.40 0.78
CA LEU A 105 10.18 -6.93 0.77
C LEU A 105 10.65 -6.75 -0.67
N PHE A 106 11.48 -5.74 -0.91
CA PHE A 106 12.24 -5.71 -2.16
C PHE A 106 13.19 -6.91 -2.20
N LYS A 107 13.34 -7.54 -3.36
CA LYS A 107 14.29 -8.64 -3.54
C LYS A 107 15.69 -8.22 -3.11
N GLN A 108 16.45 -9.17 -2.58
CA GLN A 108 17.82 -8.93 -2.12
C GLN A 108 18.65 -8.27 -3.22
N GLY A 109 19.46 -7.27 -2.85
CA GLY A 109 20.28 -6.49 -3.78
C GLY A 109 20.51 -5.07 -3.29
N ALA A 110 20.56 -4.11 -4.20
CA ALA A 110 20.88 -2.69 -3.92
C ALA A 110 19.93 -2.01 -2.92
N ARG A 111 18.75 -2.60 -2.68
CA ARG A 111 17.77 -2.08 -1.71
C ARG A 111 17.92 -2.65 -0.30
N TRP A 112 18.88 -3.54 -0.06
CA TRP A 112 19.18 -4.07 1.25
C TRP A 112 20.41 -3.37 1.84
N LYS A 113 20.43 -3.21 3.16
CA LYS A 113 21.56 -2.66 3.91
C LYS A 113 22.16 -3.77 4.77
N GLY A 114 23.16 -4.45 4.24
CA GLY A 114 23.66 -5.70 4.83
C GLY A 114 22.60 -6.79 4.79
N ASP A 115 22.28 -7.37 5.93
CA ASP A 115 21.21 -8.37 6.14
C ASP A 115 19.83 -7.78 6.38
N ARG A 116 19.71 -6.44 6.40
CA ARG A 116 18.47 -5.74 6.69
C ARG A 116 17.72 -5.38 5.41
N PRO A 117 16.51 -5.93 5.19
CA PRO A 117 15.74 -5.67 3.99
C PRO A 117 15.15 -4.26 3.96
N GLU A 118 14.82 -3.79 2.76
CA GLU A 118 13.90 -2.68 2.54
C GLU A 118 12.51 -3.23 2.28
N GLY A 119 11.50 -2.71 2.97
CA GLY A 119 10.11 -3.09 2.80
C GLY A 119 9.31 -2.08 1.98
N THR A 120 8.19 -2.54 1.43
CA THR A 120 7.17 -1.68 0.84
C THR A 120 5.77 -2.24 1.08
N ILE A 121 4.79 -1.37 1.19
CA ILE A 121 3.38 -1.77 1.11
C ILE A 121 3.06 -1.86 -0.38
N PHE A 122 2.99 -3.11 -0.88
CA PHE A 122 2.70 -3.36 -2.29
C PHE A 122 1.35 -2.80 -2.70
N TYR A 123 0.34 -3.02 -1.86
CA TYR A 123 -0.97 -2.42 -1.98
C TYR A 123 -1.67 -2.38 -0.61
N MET A 124 -2.59 -1.45 -0.44
CA MET A 124 -3.52 -1.41 0.69
C MET A 124 -4.81 -0.73 0.29
N GLY A 125 -5.91 -1.15 0.89
CA GLY A 125 -7.20 -0.54 0.62
C GLY A 125 -8.20 -0.71 1.74
N VAL A 126 -8.99 0.34 1.95
CA VAL A 126 -10.21 0.28 2.75
C VAL A 126 -11.37 0.02 1.81
N LEU A 127 -12.17 -1.01 2.08
CA LEU A 127 -13.34 -1.33 1.27
C LEU A 127 -14.31 -0.14 1.21
N PRO A 128 -14.96 0.13 0.06
CA PRO A 128 -15.77 1.33 -0.16
C PRO A 128 -16.76 1.64 0.98
N ALA A 129 -17.48 0.64 1.47
CA ALA A 129 -18.49 0.79 2.53
C ALA A 129 -17.92 1.21 3.90
N PHE A 130 -16.58 1.14 4.08
CA PHE A 130 -15.90 1.41 5.35
C PHE A 130 -14.97 2.63 5.28
N ARG A 131 -14.93 3.34 4.15
CA ARG A 131 -14.12 4.55 3.98
C ARG A 131 -14.59 5.69 4.89
N GLY A 132 -13.72 6.68 5.10
CA GLY A 132 -14.01 7.86 5.91
C GLY A 132 -13.99 7.63 7.43
N ARG A 133 -13.63 6.43 7.91
CA ARG A 133 -13.61 6.05 9.33
C ARG A 133 -12.20 5.95 9.93
N GLY A 134 -11.18 6.41 9.23
CA GLY A 134 -9.79 6.36 9.74
C GLY A 134 -9.07 5.02 9.58
N HIS A 135 -9.70 3.99 9.02
CA HIS A 135 -9.11 2.64 8.92
C HIS A 135 -7.78 2.59 8.16
N ALA A 136 -7.54 3.50 7.22
CA ALA A 136 -6.26 3.56 6.50
C ALA A 136 -5.06 3.75 7.44
N LEU A 137 -5.20 4.52 8.53
CA LEU A 137 -4.14 4.70 9.53
C LEU A 137 -3.84 3.40 10.27
N HIS A 138 -4.86 2.62 10.62
CA HIS A 138 -4.68 1.33 11.29
C HIS A 138 -4.01 0.30 10.37
N LEU A 139 -4.36 0.29 9.07
CA LEU A 139 -3.70 -0.54 8.06
C LEU A 139 -2.21 -0.16 7.93
N LEU A 140 -1.89 1.14 7.81
CA LEU A 140 -0.51 1.63 7.77
C LEU A 140 0.26 1.27 9.04
N ALA A 141 -0.34 1.48 10.21
CA ALA A 141 0.26 1.14 11.48
C ALA A 141 0.61 -0.36 11.57
N GLN A 142 -0.30 -1.23 11.12
CA GLN A 142 -0.06 -2.67 11.12
C GLN A 142 1.07 -3.06 10.16
N ALA A 143 1.08 -2.54 8.93
CA ALA A 143 2.16 -2.79 7.98
C ALA A 143 3.51 -2.34 8.53
N THR A 144 3.57 -1.14 9.12
CA THR A 144 4.80 -0.61 9.71
C THR A 144 5.32 -1.54 10.82
N ARG A 145 4.43 -2.08 11.70
CA ARG A 145 4.83 -3.06 12.72
C ARG A 145 5.39 -4.34 12.11
N VAL A 146 4.80 -4.85 11.03
CA VAL A 146 5.32 -6.03 10.31
C VAL A 146 6.75 -5.78 9.84
N PHE A 147 7.03 -4.62 9.28
CA PHE A 147 8.39 -4.26 8.83
C PHE A 147 9.37 -4.02 9.99
N ILE A 148 8.93 -3.41 11.09
CA ILE A 148 9.75 -3.25 12.30
C ILE A 148 10.14 -4.64 12.85
N ALA A 149 9.17 -5.55 12.98
CA ALA A 149 9.42 -6.91 13.44
C ALA A 149 10.37 -7.68 12.51
N ALA A 150 10.32 -7.42 11.21
CA ALA A 150 11.25 -7.96 10.21
C ALA A 150 12.61 -7.26 10.17
N ARG A 151 12.84 -6.28 11.06
CA ARG A 151 14.09 -5.51 11.14
C ARG A 151 14.43 -4.77 9.85
N CYS A 152 13.43 -4.34 9.09
CA CYS A 152 13.65 -3.51 7.91
C CYS A 152 14.42 -2.25 8.28
N TRP A 153 15.42 -1.90 7.47
CA TRP A 153 16.18 -0.68 7.69
C TRP A 153 15.42 0.55 7.17
N ARG A 154 14.51 0.34 6.20
CA ARG A 154 13.66 1.37 5.61
C ARG A 154 12.37 0.74 5.09
N ILE A 155 11.29 1.51 5.11
CA ILE A 155 10.04 1.26 4.39
C ILE A 155 9.91 2.36 3.35
N PHE A 156 9.79 1.99 2.08
CA PHE A 156 9.58 2.94 0.97
C PHE A 156 8.24 2.65 0.31
N CYS A 157 7.36 3.64 0.27
CA CYS A 157 6.05 3.56 -0.38
C CYS A 157 5.84 4.75 -1.29
N ASP A 158 4.92 4.64 -2.23
CA ASP A 158 4.42 5.78 -2.99
C ASP A 158 2.91 5.66 -3.24
N THR A 159 2.29 6.77 -3.56
CA THR A 159 0.88 6.83 -4.00
C THR A 159 0.70 7.93 -5.03
N GLY A 160 -0.32 7.85 -5.87
CA GLY A 160 -0.69 8.95 -6.76
C GLY A 160 -0.84 10.24 -5.97
N THR A 161 -0.23 11.33 -6.45
CA THR A 161 -0.32 12.64 -5.76
C THR A 161 -1.75 13.14 -5.67
N ALA A 162 -2.61 12.77 -6.62
CA ALA A 162 -4.04 13.07 -6.63
C ALA A 162 -4.83 12.26 -5.59
N ASN A 163 -4.27 11.16 -5.07
CA ASN A 163 -4.89 10.38 -3.99
C ASN A 163 -4.70 11.07 -2.63
N ALA A 164 -5.33 12.23 -2.48
CA ALA A 164 -5.18 13.08 -1.29
C ALA A 164 -5.47 12.35 0.04
N PRO A 165 -6.48 11.47 0.16
CA PRO A 165 -6.69 10.71 1.40
C PRO A 165 -5.49 9.82 1.77
N MET A 166 -4.85 9.17 0.78
CA MET A 166 -3.71 8.31 1.05
C MET A 166 -2.45 9.12 1.39
N VAL A 167 -2.20 10.21 0.67
CA VAL A 167 -1.14 11.19 0.99
C VAL A 167 -1.28 11.65 2.44
N GLN A 168 -2.49 12.06 2.85
CA GLN A 168 -2.74 12.50 4.23
C GLN A 168 -2.56 11.38 5.25
N ALA A 169 -2.95 10.15 4.92
CA ALA A 169 -2.77 8.99 5.81
C ALA A 169 -1.28 8.72 6.07
N PHE A 170 -0.42 8.74 5.06
CA PHE A 170 1.03 8.60 5.23
C PHE A 170 1.63 9.71 6.10
N ARG A 171 1.24 10.97 5.87
CA ARG A 171 1.69 12.10 6.69
C ARG A 171 1.31 11.93 8.15
N THR A 172 0.05 11.57 8.40
CA THR A 172 -0.47 11.36 9.77
C THR A 172 0.17 10.15 10.45
N ALA A 173 0.54 9.10 9.68
CA ALA A 173 1.27 7.94 10.18
C ALA A 173 2.76 8.21 10.45
N GLY A 174 3.24 9.45 10.24
CA GLY A 174 4.62 9.84 10.52
C GLY A 174 5.64 9.44 9.47
N TYR A 175 5.20 9.06 8.26
CA TYR A 175 6.10 8.86 7.14
C TYR A 175 6.62 10.20 6.62
N ARG A 176 7.91 10.25 6.28
CA ARG A 176 8.53 11.44 5.65
C ARG A 176 8.19 11.46 4.18
N GLU A 177 7.62 12.56 3.73
CA GLU A 177 7.32 12.80 2.32
C GLU A 177 8.58 13.19 1.56
N GLY A 178 8.76 12.62 0.37
CA GLY A 178 9.84 12.98 -0.55
C GLY A 178 9.35 13.82 -1.73
N GLN A 179 10.27 14.14 -2.63
CA GLN A 179 9.93 14.89 -3.84
C GLN A 179 9.07 14.05 -4.78
N PRO A 180 7.92 14.55 -5.25
CA PRO A 180 7.12 13.87 -6.24
C PRO A 180 7.91 13.61 -7.54
N TRP A 181 7.59 12.52 -8.20
CA TRP A 181 8.19 12.11 -9.46
C TRP A 181 7.14 11.62 -10.45
N GLN A 182 7.45 11.64 -11.73
CA GLN A 182 6.52 11.22 -12.77
C GLN A 182 6.71 9.74 -13.08
N ARG A 183 5.59 9.02 -13.20
CA ARG A 183 5.54 7.61 -13.57
C ARG A 183 4.69 7.44 -14.82
N PRO A 184 5.09 6.57 -15.78
CA PRO A 184 4.20 6.18 -16.89
C PRO A 184 2.93 5.50 -16.38
N LEU A 185 1.83 5.66 -17.11
CA LEU A 185 0.56 4.95 -16.85
C LEU A 185 0.57 3.49 -17.33
N ALA A 186 1.52 3.13 -18.19
CA ALA A 186 1.68 1.78 -18.73
C ALA A 186 2.98 1.14 -18.24
#